data_03a4b23b49ae63a2b3703d8335a1a8cb
#
_entry.id   03a4b23b49ae63a2b3703d8335a1a8cb
#
_cell.length_a   1.000
_cell.length_b   1.000
_cell.length_c   1.000
_cell.angle_alpha   90.00
_cell.angle_beta   90.00
_cell.angle_gamma   90.00
#
_symmetry.space_group_name_H-M   'P 1'
#
loop_
_entity.id
_entity.type
_entity.pdbx_description
1 polymer ?
#
loop_
_entity_poly.entity_id
_entity_poly.type
_entity_poly.pdbx_seq_one_letter_code
_entity_poly.pdbx_strand_id
1 'polypeptide(L)'
;VDGPHGAKMVEHLNRIHGHYPIANDDYLYTLSLFIYEPIRWLRRFGWRAMTAAEEQGLFMAFRALGEAMHIRDIPPTLAAFESWREDYRARMEVYAPSNQQVCDGAIHGLSQMLPRPLRGLARPLVKVLLDDPALLTALGLGKPSRLLGAVVWLAFKGRAWWLRRFNPWEVASFQDSPLA
;
A
#
# COMPACT_ATOMS: atom_id res chain seq x y z
N VAL A 1 4.76 2.92 -17.75
CA VAL A 1 5.66 1.96 -18.43
C VAL A 1 6.04 2.48 -19.82
N ASP A 2 5.36 3.54 -20.27
CA ASP A 2 5.43 4.06 -21.63
C ASP A 2 6.64 4.99 -21.83
N GLY A 3 7.80 4.41 -21.98
CA GLY A 3 9.03 5.15 -22.31
C GLY A 3 10.27 4.30 -22.13
N PRO A 4 11.39 4.66 -22.77
CA PRO A 4 12.61 3.87 -22.75
C PRO A 4 13.18 3.67 -21.34
N HIS A 5 12.97 4.61 -20.44
CA HIS A 5 13.38 4.48 -19.04
C HIS A 5 12.48 3.51 -18.27
N GLY A 6 11.14 3.57 -18.49
CA GLY A 6 10.18 2.64 -17.87
C GLY A 6 10.43 1.20 -18.28
N ALA A 7 10.62 0.95 -19.57
CA ALA A 7 10.93 -0.38 -20.09
C ALA A 7 12.21 -0.97 -19.47
N LYS A 8 13.30 -0.20 -19.39
CA LYS A 8 14.56 -0.63 -18.73
C LYS A 8 14.38 -0.93 -17.24
N MET A 9 13.52 -0.15 -16.56
CA MET A 9 13.24 -0.38 -15.14
C MET A 9 12.49 -1.71 -14.94
N VAL A 10 11.48 -1.98 -15.76
CA VAL A 10 10.73 -3.25 -15.71
C VAL A 10 11.63 -4.44 -16.05
N GLU A 11 12.50 -4.32 -17.06
CA GLU A 11 13.48 -5.36 -17.38
C GLU A 11 14.41 -5.63 -16.20
N HIS A 12 14.87 -4.58 -15.50
CA HIS A 12 15.70 -4.72 -14.31
C HIS A 12 14.95 -5.42 -13.17
N LEU A 13 13.66 -5.05 -12.93
CA LEU A 13 12.81 -5.72 -11.94
C LEU A 13 12.61 -7.19 -12.29
N ASN A 14 12.27 -7.52 -13.54
CA ASN A 14 12.08 -8.89 -13.98
C ASN A 14 13.35 -9.73 -13.79
N ARG A 15 14.53 -9.16 -14.06
CA ARG A 15 15.81 -9.82 -13.84
C ARG A 15 16.06 -10.11 -12.35
N ILE A 16 15.78 -9.15 -11.45
CA ILE A 16 15.94 -9.36 -10.00
C ILE A 16 14.98 -10.44 -9.52
N HIS A 17 13.70 -10.33 -9.85
CA HIS A 17 12.66 -11.26 -9.42
C HIS A 17 12.88 -12.67 -9.99
N GLY A 18 13.41 -12.78 -11.20
CA GLY A 18 13.72 -14.08 -11.84
C GLY A 18 14.77 -14.93 -11.11
N HIS A 19 15.50 -14.35 -10.12
CA HIS A 19 16.42 -15.12 -9.28
C HIS A 19 15.71 -15.89 -8.15
N TYR A 20 14.43 -15.61 -7.91
CA TYR A 20 13.67 -16.18 -6.80
C TYR A 20 12.47 -16.98 -7.32
N PRO A 21 12.19 -18.17 -6.76
CA PRO A 21 11.03 -18.97 -7.14
C PRO A 21 9.76 -18.41 -6.47
N ILE A 22 9.29 -17.25 -6.94
CA ILE A 22 8.09 -16.59 -6.40
C ILE A 22 6.86 -17.14 -7.14
N ALA A 23 5.85 -17.58 -6.39
CA ALA A 23 4.59 -18.05 -6.99
C ALA A 23 3.81 -16.89 -7.64
N ASN A 24 3.09 -17.18 -8.74
CA ASN A 24 2.31 -16.15 -9.44
C ASN A 24 1.26 -15.48 -8.54
N ASP A 25 0.65 -16.25 -7.63
CA ASP A 25 -0.34 -15.72 -6.69
C ASP A 25 0.27 -14.71 -5.70
N ASP A 26 1.55 -14.89 -5.31
CA ASP A 26 2.26 -13.92 -4.46
C ASP A 26 2.52 -12.61 -5.21
N TYR A 27 2.83 -12.69 -6.51
CA TYR A 27 2.94 -11.51 -7.38
C TYR A 27 1.59 -10.81 -7.54
N LEU A 28 0.51 -11.55 -7.79
CA LEU A 28 -0.85 -11.00 -7.88
C LEU A 28 -1.24 -10.31 -6.57
N TYR A 29 -0.98 -10.97 -5.44
CA TYR A 29 -1.28 -10.40 -4.13
C TYR A 29 -0.50 -9.09 -3.90
N THR A 30 0.81 -9.10 -4.17
CA THR A 30 1.64 -7.89 -4.05
C THR A 30 1.15 -6.78 -4.97
N LEU A 31 0.80 -7.09 -6.23
CA LEU A 31 0.24 -6.15 -7.18
C LEU A 31 -1.06 -5.54 -6.64
N SER A 32 -1.91 -6.35 -6.02
CA SER A 32 -3.16 -5.89 -5.41
C SER A 32 -2.94 -4.86 -4.29
N LEU A 33 -1.87 -4.98 -3.51
CA LEU A 33 -1.55 -4.04 -2.44
C LEU A 33 -1.28 -2.63 -3.00
N PHE A 34 -0.58 -2.51 -4.12
CA PHE A 34 -0.32 -1.22 -4.78
C PHE A 34 -1.58 -0.55 -5.33
N ILE A 35 -2.64 -1.31 -5.57
CA ILE A 35 -3.92 -0.81 -6.06
C ILE A 35 -4.84 -0.45 -4.87
N TYR A 36 -5.09 -1.41 -3.97
CA TYR A 36 -6.14 -1.27 -2.95
C TYR A 36 -5.70 -0.50 -1.71
N GLU A 37 -4.43 -0.60 -1.29
CA GLU A 37 -3.99 0.10 -0.09
C GLU A 37 -4.00 1.63 -0.26
N PRO A 38 -3.57 2.24 -1.39
CA PRO A 38 -3.75 3.67 -1.63
C PRO A 38 -5.22 4.10 -1.63
N ILE A 39 -6.11 3.31 -2.26
CA ILE A 39 -7.55 3.59 -2.30
C ILE A 39 -8.13 3.60 -0.89
N ARG A 40 -7.86 2.54 -0.11
CA ARG A 40 -8.32 2.39 1.28
C ARG A 40 -7.75 3.48 2.19
N TRP A 41 -6.44 3.77 2.04
CA TRP A 41 -5.76 4.80 2.81
C TRP A 41 -6.35 6.18 2.57
N LEU A 42 -6.53 6.59 1.31
CA LEU A 42 -7.11 7.90 0.98
C LEU A 42 -8.57 8.01 1.38
N ARG A 43 -9.35 6.93 1.27
CA ARG A 43 -10.74 6.89 1.77
C ARG A 43 -10.79 7.11 3.28
N ARG A 44 -9.83 6.60 4.03
CA ARG A 44 -9.79 6.67 5.49
C ARG A 44 -9.15 7.96 6.01
N PHE A 45 -7.98 8.31 5.51
CA PHE A 45 -7.09 9.36 6.05
C PHE A 45 -6.87 10.52 5.09
N GLY A 46 -7.24 10.41 3.84
CA GLY A 46 -7.09 11.46 2.85
C GLY A 46 -7.97 12.67 3.15
N TRP A 47 -7.60 13.81 2.58
CA TRP A 47 -8.46 14.99 2.59
C TRP A 47 -9.71 14.80 1.72
N ARG A 48 -9.65 13.93 0.71
CA ARG A 48 -10.76 13.36 -0.05
C ARG A 48 -10.49 11.90 -0.41
N ALA A 49 -11.53 11.15 -0.74
CA ALA A 49 -11.39 9.85 -1.38
C ALA A 49 -11.01 10.03 -2.87
N MET A 50 -10.47 8.98 -3.47
CA MET A 50 -10.35 8.91 -4.94
C MET A 50 -11.73 8.90 -5.58
N THR A 51 -11.85 9.47 -6.76
CA THR A 51 -13.00 9.30 -7.64
C THR A 51 -12.94 7.92 -8.31
N ALA A 52 -14.07 7.44 -8.82
CA ALA A 52 -14.11 6.17 -9.56
C ALA A 52 -13.15 6.15 -10.77
N ALA A 53 -12.99 7.29 -11.44
CA ALA A 53 -12.04 7.43 -12.54
C ALA A 53 -10.58 7.32 -12.08
N GLU A 54 -10.23 7.90 -10.93
CA GLU A 54 -8.89 7.78 -10.34
C GLU A 54 -8.60 6.35 -9.88
N GLU A 55 -9.57 5.67 -9.23
CA GLU A 55 -9.44 4.26 -8.84
C GLU A 55 -9.23 3.37 -10.08
N GLN A 56 -10.01 3.61 -11.14
CA GLN A 56 -9.87 2.89 -12.40
C GLN A 56 -8.53 3.18 -13.09
N GLY A 57 -8.08 4.43 -13.10
CA GLY A 57 -6.77 4.83 -13.65
C GLY A 57 -5.62 4.14 -12.92
N LEU A 58 -5.66 4.11 -11.58
CA LEU A 58 -4.69 3.41 -10.75
C LEU A 58 -4.65 1.91 -11.08
N PHE A 59 -5.83 1.27 -11.18
CA PHE A 59 -5.94 -0.14 -11.55
C PHE A 59 -5.32 -0.41 -12.92
N MET A 60 -5.65 0.39 -13.94
CA MET A 60 -5.13 0.20 -15.29
C MET A 60 -3.61 0.38 -15.36
N ALA A 61 -3.07 1.36 -14.62
CA ALA A 61 -1.63 1.59 -14.56
C ALA A 61 -0.87 0.40 -13.94
N PHE A 62 -1.35 -0.10 -12.79
CA PHE A 62 -0.72 -1.25 -12.14
C PHE A 62 -0.97 -2.56 -12.86
N ARG A 63 -2.13 -2.72 -13.51
CA ARG A 63 -2.37 -3.86 -14.40
C ARG A 63 -1.37 -3.90 -15.55
N ALA A 64 -1.15 -2.77 -16.24
CA ALA A 64 -0.16 -2.67 -17.31
C ALA A 64 1.26 -2.96 -16.82
N LEU A 65 1.62 -2.52 -15.59
CA LEU A 65 2.89 -2.86 -14.96
C LEU A 65 2.98 -4.37 -14.68
N GLY A 66 1.93 -4.98 -14.13
CA GLY A 66 1.88 -6.41 -13.86
C GLY A 66 2.02 -7.25 -15.13
N GLU A 67 1.34 -6.88 -16.21
CA GLU A 67 1.46 -7.51 -17.53
C GLU A 67 2.91 -7.41 -18.06
N ALA A 68 3.55 -6.24 -17.93
CA ALA A 68 4.94 -6.03 -18.32
C ALA A 68 5.94 -6.82 -17.42
N MET A 69 5.55 -7.12 -16.19
CA MET A 69 6.29 -7.98 -15.26
C MET A 69 5.99 -9.48 -15.45
N HIS A 70 5.23 -9.85 -16.48
CA HIS A 70 4.83 -11.23 -16.78
C HIS A 70 3.96 -11.90 -15.70
N ILE A 71 3.26 -11.10 -14.90
CA ILE A 71 2.26 -11.61 -13.94
C ILE A 71 1.07 -12.12 -14.74
N ARG A 72 0.69 -13.36 -14.50
CA ARG A 72 -0.39 -14.04 -15.22
C ARG A 72 -1.72 -13.94 -14.49
N ASP A 73 -2.81 -14.09 -15.22
CA ASP A 73 -4.17 -14.23 -14.68
C ASP A 73 -4.63 -13.01 -13.85
N ILE A 74 -4.16 -11.80 -14.20
CA ILE A 74 -4.58 -10.57 -13.53
C ILE A 74 -6.09 -10.39 -13.78
N PRO A 75 -6.91 -10.35 -12.71
CA PRO A 75 -8.35 -10.20 -12.87
C PRO A 75 -8.73 -8.94 -13.68
N PRO A 76 -9.75 -9.02 -14.55
CA PRO A 76 -10.01 -7.98 -15.56
C PRO A 76 -10.65 -6.69 -15.00
N THR A 77 -11.19 -6.73 -13.78
CA THR A 77 -11.85 -5.58 -13.16
C THR A 77 -11.40 -5.40 -11.72
N LEU A 78 -11.52 -4.17 -11.19
CA LEU A 78 -11.30 -3.89 -9.77
C LEU A 78 -12.09 -4.85 -8.87
N ALA A 79 -13.40 -5.01 -9.10
CA ALA A 79 -14.23 -5.87 -8.26
C ALA A 79 -13.79 -7.34 -8.29
N ALA A 80 -13.45 -7.88 -9.46
CA ALA A 80 -12.95 -9.24 -9.58
C ALA A 80 -11.60 -9.42 -8.88
N PHE A 81 -10.72 -8.41 -8.96
CA PHE A 81 -9.41 -8.48 -8.33
C PHE A 81 -9.53 -8.32 -6.80
N GLU A 82 -10.46 -7.50 -6.31
CA GLU A 82 -10.71 -7.41 -4.87
C GLU A 82 -11.25 -8.73 -4.31
N SER A 83 -12.20 -9.38 -5.01
CA SER A 83 -12.70 -10.70 -4.61
C SER A 83 -11.57 -11.74 -4.57
N TRP A 84 -10.75 -11.82 -5.60
CA TRP A 84 -9.60 -12.71 -5.65
C TRP A 84 -8.62 -12.44 -4.48
N ARG A 85 -8.35 -11.16 -4.20
CA ARG A 85 -7.47 -10.75 -3.10
C ARG A 85 -8.00 -11.19 -1.74
N GLU A 86 -9.31 -11.01 -1.47
CA GLU A 86 -9.90 -11.43 -0.20
C GLU A 86 -9.86 -12.96 -0.04
N ASP A 87 -10.12 -13.72 -1.11
CA ASP A 87 -9.99 -15.17 -1.10
C ASP A 87 -8.54 -15.63 -0.85
N TYR A 88 -7.56 -14.94 -1.44
CA TYR A 88 -6.14 -15.20 -1.20
C TYR A 88 -5.78 -14.89 0.25
N ARG A 89 -6.18 -13.75 0.78
CA ARG A 89 -5.95 -13.35 2.17
C ARG A 89 -6.53 -14.36 3.16
N ALA A 90 -7.76 -14.79 2.96
CA ALA A 90 -8.43 -15.76 3.82
C ALA A 90 -7.64 -17.09 3.93
N ARG A 91 -6.92 -17.48 2.88
CA ARG A 91 -6.11 -18.70 2.85
C ARG A 91 -4.69 -18.50 3.36
N MET A 92 -4.07 -17.36 3.06
CA MET A 92 -2.62 -17.16 3.23
C MET A 92 -2.24 -16.24 4.38
N GLU A 93 -3.13 -15.36 4.86
CA GLU A 93 -2.86 -14.49 6.01
C GLU A 93 -2.95 -15.28 7.33
N VAL A 94 -2.02 -16.20 7.51
CA VAL A 94 -1.88 -16.99 8.74
C VAL A 94 -0.59 -16.61 9.47
N TYR A 95 -0.61 -16.72 10.79
CA TYR A 95 0.59 -16.48 11.57
C TYR A 95 1.71 -17.46 11.22
N ALA A 96 2.91 -16.92 11.01
CA ALA A 96 4.14 -17.70 10.97
C ALA A 96 5.26 -16.92 11.69
N PRO A 97 6.19 -17.61 12.38
CA PRO A 97 7.33 -16.95 13.02
C PRO A 97 8.17 -16.11 12.04
N SER A 98 8.31 -16.55 10.81
CA SER A 98 8.98 -15.82 9.73
C SER A 98 8.30 -14.48 9.43
N ASN A 99 6.95 -14.45 9.39
CA ASN A 99 6.19 -13.22 9.16
C ASN A 99 6.46 -12.19 10.28
N GLN A 100 6.46 -12.65 11.51
CA GLN A 100 6.76 -11.81 12.67
C GLN A 100 8.20 -11.28 12.61
N GLN A 101 9.17 -12.13 12.28
CA GLN A 101 10.58 -11.73 12.20
C GLN A 101 10.79 -10.66 11.10
N VAL A 102 10.21 -10.83 9.92
CA VAL A 102 10.26 -9.84 8.83
C VAL A 102 9.58 -8.55 9.25
N CYS A 103 8.41 -8.64 9.88
CA CYS A 103 7.69 -7.47 10.38
C CYS A 103 8.48 -6.71 11.45
N ASP A 104 9.12 -7.40 12.38
CA ASP A 104 9.96 -6.79 13.40
C ASP A 104 11.17 -6.07 12.79
N GLY A 105 11.79 -6.66 11.78
CA GLY A 105 12.86 -6.03 11.00
C GLY A 105 12.39 -4.76 10.27
N ALA A 106 11.23 -4.81 9.64
CA ALA A 106 10.64 -3.65 8.97
C ALA A 106 10.31 -2.52 9.95
N ILE A 107 9.69 -2.85 11.10
CA ILE A 107 9.39 -1.88 12.16
C ILE A 107 10.69 -1.27 12.71
N HIS A 108 11.74 -2.09 12.91
CA HIS A 108 13.04 -1.59 13.32
C HIS A 108 13.60 -0.58 12.31
N GLY A 109 13.58 -0.91 11.01
CA GLY A 109 14.00 0.02 9.94
C GLY A 109 13.22 1.33 9.97
N LEU A 110 11.88 1.28 10.08
CA LEU A 110 11.04 2.46 10.20
C LEU A 110 11.38 3.28 11.46
N SER A 111 11.68 2.62 12.59
CA SER A 111 12.04 3.32 13.82
C SER A 111 13.31 4.16 13.67
N GLN A 112 14.27 3.72 12.83
CA GLN A 112 15.51 4.47 12.58
C GLN A 112 15.27 5.79 11.81
N MET A 113 14.16 5.88 11.07
CA MET A 113 13.76 7.12 10.38
C MET A 113 13.18 8.16 11.36
N LEU A 114 12.81 7.76 12.57
CA LEU A 114 12.27 8.66 13.59
C LEU A 114 13.39 9.25 14.45
N PRO A 115 13.20 10.50 14.96
CA PRO A 115 14.05 11.05 16.00
C PRO A 115 14.17 10.10 17.20
N ARG A 116 15.34 10.02 17.83
CA ARG A 116 15.63 9.07 18.91
C ARG A 116 14.53 8.94 19.97
N PRO A 117 13.95 10.05 20.53
CA PRO A 117 12.92 9.94 21.57
C PRO A 117 11.59 9.35 21.05
N LEU A 118 11.35 9.36 19.75
CA LEU A 118 10.10 8.89 19.13
C LEU A 118 10.19 7.45 18.59
N ARG A 119 11.37 6.83 18.61
CA ARG A 119 11.58 5.48 18.05
C ARG A 119 10.68 4.41 18.67
N GLY A 120 10.40 4.53 19.98
CA GLY A 120 9.49 3.62 20.68
C GLY A 120 8.04 3.68 20.19
N LEU A 121 7.66 4.74 19.45
CA LEU A 121 6.31 4.87 18.90
C LEU A 121 6.14 4.12 17.55
N ALA A 122 7.21 3.66 16.91
CA ALA A 122 7.12 3.01 15.60
C ALA A 122 6.18 1.80 15.63
N ARG A 123 6.39 0.85 16.55
CA ARG A 123 5.55 -0.35 16.66
C ARG A 123 4.07 -0.03 16.99
N PRO A 124 3.74 0.77 18.02
CA PRO A 124 2.35 1.15 18.28
C PRO A 124 1.70 1.89 17.13
N LEU A 125 2.42 2.77 16.42
CA LEU A 125 1.89 3.47 15.25
C LEU A 125 1.61 2.52 14.07
N VAL A 126 2.53 1.61 13.76
CA VAL A 126 2.32 0.60 12.71
C VAL A 126 1.05 -0.22 13.00
N LYS A 127 0.85 -0.66 14.25
CA LYS A 127 -0.36 -1.41 14.65
C LYS A 127 -1.65 -0.62 14.42
N VAL A 128 -1.64 0.68 14.73
CA VAL A 128 -2.80 1.55 14.54
C VAL A 128 -3.06 1.85 13.06
N LEU A 129 -2.00 2.01 12.27
CA LEU A 129 -2.10 2.36 10.84
C LEU A 129 -2.52 1.17 9.98
N LEU A 130 -2.07 -0.03 10.31
CA LEU A 130 -2.51 -1.26 9.62
C LEU A 130 -4.00 -1.51 9.85
N ASP A 131 -4.48 -1.39 11.09
CA ASP A 131 -5.91 -1.48 11.50
C ASP A 131 -6.69 -2.64 10.85
N ASP A 132 -6.00 -3.74 10.64
CA ASP A 132 -6.54 -4.98 10.08
C ASP A 132 -6.27 -6.11 11.09
N PRO A 133 -7.30 -6.62 11.80
CA PRO A 133 -7.11 -7.62 12.85
C PRO A 133 -6.51 -8.94 12.33
N ALA A 134 -6.85 -9.35 11.10
CA ALA A 134 -6.33 -10.57 10.48
C ALA A 134 -4.83 -10.40 10.20
N LEU A 135 -4.46 -9.32 9.54
CA LEU A 135 -3.08 -9.00 9.23
C LEU A 135 -2.24 -8.80 10.50
N LEU A 136 -2.74 -8.10 11.52
CA LEU A 136 -2.06 -7.94 12.80
C LEU A 136 -1.79 -9.29 13.48
N THR A 137 -2.74 -10.23 13.37
CA THR A 137 -2.58 -11.59 13.91
C THR A 137 -1.54 -12.36 13.11
N ALA A 138 -1.61 -12.32 11.78
CA ALA A 138 -0.66 -12.98 10.88
C ALA A 138 0.80 -12.49 11.08
N LEU A 139 0.97 -11.21 11.44
CA LEU A 139 2.27 -10.60 11.72
C LEU A 139 2.71 -10.72 13.20
N GLY A 140 1.92 -11.33 14.08
CA GLY A 140 2.24 -11.46 15.51
C GLY A 140 2.28 -10.14 16.27
N LEU A 141 1.61 -9.09 15.79
CA LEU A 141 1.67 -7.74 16.38
C LEU A 141 0.71 -7.54 17.56
N GLY A 142 -0.33 -8.35 17.67
CA GLY A 142 -1.37 -8.20 18.68
C GLY A 142 -2.24 -6.93 18.49
N LYS A 143 -3.19 -6.69 19.38
CA LYS A 143 -4.18 -5.62 19.25
C LYS A 143 -3.57 -4.20 19.31
N PRO A 144 -4.05 -3.24 18.52
CA PRO A 144 -3.64 -1.85 18.60
C PRO A 144 -4.25 -1.14 19.82
N SER A 145 -3.59 -0.06 20.29
CA SER A 145 -4.13 0.81 21.34
C SER A 145 -5.30 1.64 20.80
N ARG A 146 -6.48 1.54 21.42
CA ARG A 146 -7.66 2.34 21.05
C ARG A 146 -7.42 3.84 21.26
N LEU A 147 -6.74 4.23 22.33
CA LEU A 147 -6.43 5.64 22.62
C LEU A 147 -5.50 6.22 21.55
N LEU A 148 -4.40 5.50 21.24
CA LEU A 148 -3.49 5.95 20.18
C LEU A 148 -4.19 5.98 18.82
N GLY A 149 -5.07 5.01 18.54
CA GLY A 149 -5.90 5.01 17.35
C GLY A 149 -6.78 6.24 17.23
N ALA A 150 -7.44 6.64 18.31
CA ALA A 150 -8.25 7.85 18.34
C ALA A 150 -7.41 9.12 18.11
N VAL A 151 -6.24 9.22 18.75
CA VAL A 151 -5.31 10.35 18.56
C VAL A 151 -4.83 10.44 17.11
N VAL A 152 -4.39 9.33 16.53
CA VAL A 152 -3.95 9.27 15.14
C VAL A 152 -5.10 9.64 14.19
N TRP A 153 -6.29 9.09 14.42
CA TRP A 153 -7.47 9.40 13.62
C TRP A 153 -7.83 10.88 13.67
N LEU A 154 -7.84 11.50 14.88
CA LEU A 154 -8.09 12.92 15.04
C LEU A 154 -7.03 13.79 14.35
N ALA A 155 -5.75 13.41 14.44
CA ALA A 155 -4.67 14.12 13.76
C ALA A 155 -4.85 14.12 12.23
N PHE A 156 -5.18 12.96 11.63
CA PHE A 156 -5.45 12.88 10.20
C PHE A 156 -6.73 13.65 9.79
N LYS A 157 -7.79 13.59 10.60
CA LYS A 157 -9.03 14.36 10.33
C LYS A 157 -8.81 15.85 10.46
N GLY A 158 -8.05 16.29 11.46
CA GLY A 158 -7.66 17.70 11.61
C GLY A 158 -6.83 18.20 10.41
N ARG A 159 -5.83 17.40 9.99
CA ARG A 159 -5.07 17.66 8.76
C ARG A 159 -5.97 17.71 7.52
N ALA A 160 -6.88 16.76 7.36
CA ALA A 160 -7.80 16.73 6.23
C ALA A 160 -8.74 17.94 6.21
N TRP A 161 -9.26 18.34 7.37
CA TRP A 161 -10.08 19.56 7.51
C TRP A 161 -9.28 20.81 7.15
N TRP A 162 -8.05 20.93 7.67
CA TRP A 162 -7.18 22.08 7.37
C TRP A 162 -6.87 22.18 5.87
N LEU A 163 -6.53 21.06 5.23
CA LEU A 163 -6.27 21.02 3.79
C LEU A 163 -7.51 21.38 2.94
N ARG A 164 -8.70 20.95 3.35
CA ARG A 164 -9.95 21.36 2.65
C ARG A 164 -10.23 22.85 2.77
N ARG A 165 -9.87 23.46 3.92
CA ARG A 165 -10.20 24.87 4.21
C ARG A 165 -9.17 25.83 3.65
N PHE A 166 -7.92 25.42 3.61
CA PHE A 166 -6.77 26.28 3.30
C PHE A 166 -5.91 25.69 2.19
N ASN A 167 -6.49 24.91 1.27
CA ASN A 167 -5.73 24.23 0.23
C ASN A 167 -4.72 25.18 -0.45
N PRO A 168 -3.42 25.17 -0.06
CA PRO A 168 -2.44 26.07 -0.62
C PRO A 168 -1.93 25.62 -1.99
N TRP A 169 -2.37 24.44 -2.44
CA TRP A 169 -1.94 23.84 -3.68
C TRP A 169 -3.12 23.86 -4.65
N GLU A 170 -3.16 24.82 -5.57
CA GLU A 170 -3.81 24.57 -6.84
C GLU A 170 -3.19 23.31 -7.39
N VAL A 171 -3.99 22.26 -7.59
CA VAL A 171 -3.53 21.04 -8.22
C VAL A 171 -3.16 21.47 -9.64
N ALA A 172 -1.87 21.70 -9.88
CA ALA A 172 -1.35 21.78 -11.23
C ALA A 172 -1.86 20.54 -11.94
N SER A 173 -2.65 20.72 -12.98
CA SER A 173 -3.18 19.59 -13.73
C SER A 173 -1.96 18.83 -14.28
N PHE A 174 -2.04 17.52 -14.38
CA PHE A 174 -0.96 16.70 -14.93
C PHE A 174 -0.56 17.17 -16.35
N GLN A 175 -1.42 17.96 -17.01
CA GLN A 175 -1.23 18.59 -18.31
C GLN A 175 -0.21 19.75 -18.26
N ASP A 176 0.04 20.34 -17.09
CA ASP A 176 0.98 21.45 -16.92
C ASP A 176 2.37 20.98 -16.46
N SER A 177 2.59 19.67 -16.40
CA SER A 177 3.88 19.10 -16.04
C SER A 177 4.87 19.25 -17.21
N PRO A 178 6.08 19.85 -16.99
CA PRO A 178 7.10 19.95 -18.03
C PRO A 178 7.71 18.60 -18.45
N LEU A 179 7.15 17.46 -17.95
CA LEU A 179 7.55 16.09 -18.26
C LEU A 179 6.50 15.34 -19.13
N ALA A 180 5.49 16.07 -19.66
CA ALA A 180 4.55 15.52 -20.62
C ALA A 180 5.15 15.45 -22.05
#